data_a335aacfcc30aa1ade22cdc115422669
#
_entry.id   a335aacfcc30aa1ade22cdc115422669
#
_cell.length_a   1.000
_cell.length_b   1.000
_cell.length_c   1.000
_cell.angle_alpha   90.00
_cell.angle_beta   90.00
_cell.angle_gamma   90.00
#
_symmetry.space_group_name_H-M   'P 1'
#
loop_
_entity.id
_entity.type
_entity.pdbx_description
1 polymer ?
#
loop_
_entity_poly.entity_id
_entity_poly.type
_entity_poly.pdbx_seq_one_letter_code
_entity_poly.pdbx_strand_id
1 'polypeptide(L)'
;IKIAADGKSIDVTGINWVVSPYDENALEEALRIRETKGEGGVAVMTLGPERAASALRSCLALGADRAVHLQDPALEGSDSLGTARALAAAIRRSRFDLVLVGQQGVGTDNSQVGPMLAELLDIPHVNVVTRLEIANGKIRAHRQIEGAVEVVECPLPAVVTAQKGLNEPRYASLKGIMAAKKKPLERLGLQDLGLDATDVGVAGARNRWTRLELPPARQAGKILDGEPEESTAELVRLLRDEAKVI
;
A
#
# COMPACT_ATOMS: atom_id res chain seq x y z
N ILE A 1 18.85 -6.79 3.64
CA ILE A 1 17.99 -7.70 2.86
C ILE A 1 18.80 -8.94 2.52
N LYS A 2 18.23 -10.12 2.68
CA LYS A 2 18.84 -11.37 2.22
C LYS A 2 17.97 -11.96 1.13
N ILE A 3 18.61 -12.48 0.09
CA ILE A 3 17.93 -13.22 -0.97
C ILE A 3 17.84 -14.67 -0.54
N ALA A 4 16.69 -15.30 -0.71
CA ALA A 4 16.49 -16.69 -0.40
C ALA A 4 17.30 -17.61 -1.35
N ALA A 5 17.47 -18.86 -0.97
CA ALA A 5 18.29 -19.82 -1.75
C ALA A 5 17.78 -20.07 -3.18
N ASP A 6 16.51 -19.79 -3.44
CA ASP A 6 15.89 -19.89 -4.77
C ASP A 6 16.32 -18.77 -5.74
N GLY A 7 17.00 -17.71 -5.25
CA GLY A 7 17.40 -16.54 -6.02
C GLY A 7 16.25 -15.71 -6.59
N LYS A 8 15.02 -15.94 -6.16
CA LYS A 8 13.79 -15.32 -6.69
C LYS A 8 12.92 -14.69 -5.62
N SER A 9 13.20 -14.95 -4.36
CA SER A 9 12.46 -14.43 -3.23
C SER A 9 13.38 -13.81 -2.18
N ILE A 10 12.82 -13.06 -1.26
CA ILE A 10 13.51 -12.49 -0.10
C ILE A 10 13.42 -13.49 1.04
N ASP A 11 14.55 -13.71 1.75
CA ASP A 11 14.51 -14.45 3.00
C ASP A 11 13.81 -13.63 4.07
N VAL A 12 12.65 -14.10 4.46
CA VAL A 12 11.77 -13.43 5.44
C VAL A 12 11.97 -13.94 6.88
N THR A 13 13.00 -14.73 7.12
CA THR A 13 13.32 -15.28 8.45
C THR A 13 13.68 -14.14 9.41
N GLY A 14 12.96 -14.05 10.52
CA GLY A 14 13.20 -13.03 11.55
C GLY A 14 12.74 -11.61 11.17
N ILE A 15 12.00 -11.43 10.08
CA ILE A 15 11.45 -10.12 9.68
C ILE A 15 10.11 -9.89 10.37
N ASN A 16 9.92 -8.69 10.93
CA ASN A 16 8.62 -8.22 11.41
C ASN A 16 7.78 -7.71 10.24
N TRP A 17 6.52 -8.14 10.21
CA TRP A 17 5.53 -7.67 9.25
C TRP A 17 4.78 -6.50 9.83
N VAL A 18 4.78 -5.40 9.10
CA VAL A 18 4.13 -4.15 9.46
C VAL A 18 3.19 -3.69 8.36
N VAL A 19 2.27 -2.81 8.68
CA VAL A 19 1.43 -2.15 7.68
C VAL A 19 2.32 -1.25 6.81
N SER A 20 2.06 -1.19 5.51
CA SER A 20 2.75 -0.24 4.63
C SER A 20 2.44 1.20 5.06
N PRO A 21 3.41 2.12 5.08
CA PRO A 21 3.16 3.52 5.40
C PRO A 21 2.09 4.17 4.53
N TYR A 22 1.96 3.78 3.28
CA TYR A 22 0.89 4.25 2.39
C TYR A 22 -0.49 3.74 2.83
N ASP A 23 -0.57 2.49 3.29
CA ASP A 23 -1.81 1.91 3.81
C ASP A 23 -2.15 2.48 5.19
N GLU A 24 -1.16 2.88 5.99
CA GLU A 24 -1.40 3.63 7.24
C GLU A 24 -2.08 4.97 6.96
N ASN A 25 -1.65 5.71 5.92
CA ASN A 25 -2.32 6.94 5.49
C ASN A 25 -3.75 6.64 5.00
N ALA A 26 -3.97 5.56 4.26
CA ALA A 26 -5.30 5.16 3.79
C ALA A 26 -6.23 4.84 4.97
N LEU A 27 -5.76 4.09 5.96
CA LEU A 27 -6.51 3.76 7.17
C LEU A 27 -6.82 5.01 7.99
N GLU A 28 -5.84 5.88 8.23
CA GLU A 28 -6.05 7.12 8.97
C GLU A 28 -7.11 7.99 8.31
N GLU A 29 -7.10 8.09 6.97
CA GLU A 29 -8.11 8.85 6.25
C GLU A 29 -9.50 8.24 6.41
N ALA A 30 -9.65 6.93 6.32
CA ALA A 30 -10.91 6.24 6.58
C ALA A 30 -11.46 6.53 7.98
N LEU A 31 -10.59 6.51 8.99
CA LEU A 31 -10.96 6.81 10.37
C LEU A 31 -11.40 8.26 10.52
N ARG A 32 -10.69 9.23 9.93
CA ARG A 32 -11.04 10.66 9.95
C ARG A 32 -12.38 10.94 9.27
N ILE A 33 -12.61 10.30 8.11
CA ILE A 33 -13.90 10.43 7.40
C ILE A 33 -15.04 9.95 8.28
N ARG A 34 -14.93 8.75 8.89
CA ARG A 34 -15.94 8.23 9.81
C ARG A 34 -16.16 9.15 11.00
N GLU A 35 -15.10 9.65 11.62
CA GLU A 35 -15.17 10.54 12.78
C GLU A 35 -15.84 11.87 12.43
N THR A 36 -15.54 12.43 11.27
CA THR A 36 -16.13 13.68 10.79
C THR A 36 -17.61 13.53 10.45
N LYS A 37 -17.99 12.39 9.86
CA LYS A 37 -19.40 12.11 9.53
C LYS A 37 -20.22 11.67 10.74
N GLY A 38 -19.58 11.14 11.79
CA GLY A 38 -20.28 10.63 12.98
C GLY A 38 -21.00 9.28 12.75
N GLU A 39 -20.85 8.69 11.57
CA GLU A 39 -21.51 7.43 11.19
C GLU A 39 -20.64 6.60 10.25
N GLY A 40 -21.06 5.35 9.97
CA GLY A 40 -20.34 4.43 9.11
C GLY A 40 -19.37 3.51 9.86
N GLY A 41 -18.71 2.63 9.12
CA GLY A 41 -17.74 1.67 9.64
C GLY A 41 -16.51 1.57 8.76
N VAL A 42 -15.38 1.22 9.36
CA VAL A 42 -14.10 1.01 8.67
C VAL A 42 -13.73 -0.46 8.75
N ALA A 43 -13.66 -1.10 7.58
CA ALA A 43 -13.15 -2.46 7.42
C ALA A 43 -11.76 -2.42 6.80
N VAL A 44 -10.83 -3.20 7.36
CA VAL A 44 -9.50 -3.37 6.75
C VAL A 44 -9.38 -4.76 6.15
N MET A 45 -8.69 -4.87 5.03
CA MET A 45 -8.55 -6.12 4.29
C MET A 45 -7.11 -6.28 3.79
N THR A 46 -6.63 -7.53 3.81
CA THR A 46 -5.34 -7.87 3.17
C THR A 46 -5.37 -9.27 2.61
N LEU A 47 -4.61 -9.49 1.55
CA LEU A 47 -4.23 -10.80 1.06
C LEU A 47 -2.81 -11.09 1.54
N GLY A 48 -2.62 -12.25 2.12
CA GLY A 48 -1.27 -12.62 2.58
C GLY A 48 -1.24 -13.89 3.41
N PRO A 49 -0.04 -14.36 3.77
CA PRO A 49 0.14 -15.52 4.61
C PRO A 49 -0.37 -15.29 6.04
N GLU A 50 -0.47 -16.35 6.85
CA GLU A 50 -0.97 -16.29 8.24
C GLU A 50 -0.39 -15.13 9.06
N ARG A 51 0.88 -14.84 8.89
CA ARG A 51 1.57 -13.76 9.63
C ARG A 51 1.03 -12.36 9.31
N ALA A 52 0.34 -12.14 8.17
CA ALA A 52 -0.31 -10.87 7.86
C ALA A 52 -1.46 -10.53 8.84
N ALA A 53 -1.98 -11.50 9.57
CA ALA A 53 -2.97 -11.28 10.61
C ALA A 53 -2.49 -10.33 11.72
N SER A 54 -1.19 -10.28 11.99
CA SER A 54 -0.62 -9.33 12.97
C SER A 54 -0.77 -7.88 12.52
N ALA A 55 -0.54 -7.59 11.23
CA ALA A 55 -0.75 -6.26 10.66
C ALA A 55 -2.22 -5.85 10.72
N LEU A 56 -3.15 -6.78 10.41
CA LEU A 56 -4.58 -6.52 10.58
C LEU A 56 -4.97 -6.21 12.02
N ARG A 57 -4.37 -6.92 13.01
CA ARG A 57 -4.58 -6.61 14.44
C ARG A 57 -4.07 -5.21 14.80
N SER A 58 -2.97 -4.76 14.20
CA SER A 58 -2.49 -3.38 14.36
C SER A 58 -3.50 -2.36 13.80
N CYS A 59 -4.07 -2.60 12.63
CA CYS A 59 -5.13 -1.76 12.07
C CYS A 59 -6.39 -1.70 12.95
N LEU A 60 -6.80 -2.84 13.53
CA LEU A 60 -7.91 -2.91 14.49
C LEU A 60 -7.61 -2.11 15.76
N ALA A 61 -6.35 -2.07 16.21
CA ALA A 61 -5.92 -1.31 17.38
C ALA A 61 -5.93 0.21 17.11
N LEU A 62 -5.67 0.63 15.87
CA LEU A 62 -5.76 2.03 15.41
C LEU A 62 -7.21 2.53 15.36
N GLY A 63 -8.20 1.64 15.23
CA GLY A 63 -9.59 2.06 15.27
C GLY A 63 -10.50 1.39 14.24
N ALA A 64 -10.00 0.60 13.29
CA ALA A 64 -10.83 -0.17 12.37
C ALA A 64 -11.81 -1.07 13.14
N ASP A 65 -13.01 -1.28 12.60
CA ASP A 65 -14.10 -2.00 13.27
C ASP A 65 -14.00 -3.52 13.07
N ARG A 66 -13.59 -3.95 11.87
CA ARG A 66 -13.41 -5.34 11.50
C ARG A 66 -12.25 -5.50 10.53
N ALA A 67 -11.74 -6.72 10.45
CA ALA A 67 -10.68 -7.09 9.51
C ALA A 67 -11.10 -8.31 8.68
N VAL A 68 -10.63 -8.36 7.43
CA VAL A 68 -10.79 -9.49 6.52
C VAL A 68 -9.42 -9.94 6.04
N HIS A 69 -9.08 -11.18 6.26
CA HIS A 69 -7.83 -11.80 5.85
C HIS A 69 -8.08 -12.78 4.72
N LEU A 70 -7.61 -12.44 3.51
CA LEU A 70 -7.66 -13.34 2.37
C LEU A 70 -6.45 -14.28 2.45
N GLN A 71 -6.70 -15.54 2.79
CA GLN A 71 -5.65 -16.51 3.05
C GLN A 71 -6.04 -17.88 2.49
N ASP A 72 -5.28 -18.30 1.50
CA ASP A 72 -5.39 -19.63 0.89
C ASP A 72 -4.06 -19.93 0.19
N PRO A 73 -3.54 -21.18 0.22
CA PRO A 73 -2.34 -21.53 -0.56
C PRO A 73 -2.47 -21.22 -2.06
N ALA A 74 -3.67 -21.31 -2.63
CA ALA A 74 -3.93 -20.97 -4.04
C ALA A 74 -3.76 -19.47 -4.34
N LEU A 75 -3.83 -18.60 -3.34
CA LEU A 75 -3.62 -17.15 -3.50
C LEU A 75 -2.14 -16.76 -3.43
N GLU A 76 -1.28 -17.65 -2.95
CA GLU A 76 0.16 -17.37 -2.82
C GLU A 76 0.81 -17.16 -4.19
N GLY A 77 1.71 -16.18 -4.27
CA GLY A 77 2.40 -15.82 -5.51
C GLY A 77 1.54 -15.07 -6.53
N SER A 78 0.36 -14.57 -6.13
CA SER A 78 -0.42 -13.64 -6.95
C SER A 78 0.41 -12.40 -7.30
N ASP A 79 0.37 -12.00 -8.56
CA ASP A 79 0.83 -10.70 -8.99
C ASP A 79 -0.18 -9.58 -8.65
N SER A 80 0.05 -8.36 -9.13
CA SER A 80 -0.85 -7.23 -8.88
C SER A 80 -2.29 -7.50 -9.36
N LEU A 81 -2.46 -8.19 -10.49
CA LEU A 81 -3.79 -8.50 -11.03
C LEU A 81 -4.49 -9.58 -10.22
N GLY A 82 -3.80 -10.66 -9.88
CA GLY A 82 -4.34 -11.73 -9.03
C GLY A 82 -4.74 -11.20 -7.65
N THR A 83 -3.90 -10.33 -7.08
CA THR A 83 -4.20 -9.62 -5.83
C THR A 83 -5.45 -8.76 -5.94
N ALA A 84 -5.56 -7.95 -7.01
CA ALA A 84 -6.73 -7.10 -7.24
C ALA A 84 -8.02 -7.92 -7.44
N ARG A 85 -7.96 -9.07 -8.14
CA ARG A 85 -9.09 -10.00 -8.31
C ARG A 85 -9.59 -10.53 -6.98
N ALA A 86 -8.69 -11.01 -6.13
CA ALA A 86 -9.05 -11.51 -4.80
C ALA A 86 -9.67 -10.42 -3.93
N LEU A 87 -9.09 -9.23 -3.90
CA LEU A 87 -9.63 -8.08 -3.17
C LEU A 87 -10.99 -7.65 -3.71
N ALA A 88 -11.16 -7.55 -5.04
CA ALA A 88 -12.44 -7.19 -5.65
C ALA A 88 -13.55 -8.20 -5.31
N ALA A 89 -13.25 -9.50 -5.37
CA ALA A 89 -14.20 -10.54 -5.00
C ALA A 89 -14.64 -10.41 -3.53
N ALA A 90 -13.71 -10.14 -2.63
CA ALA A 90 -14.01 -9.94 -1.23
C ALA A 90 -14.82 -8.65 -0.97
N ILE A 91 -14.46 -7.54 -1.61
CA ILE A 91 -15.16 -6.25 -1.47
C ILE A 91 -16.62 -6.37 -1.93
N ARG A 92 -16.90 -7.05 -3.03
CA ARG A 92 -18.26 -7.28 -3.53
C ARG A 92 -19.18 -8.03 -2.57
N ARG A 93 -18.65 -8.72 -1.57
CA ARG A 93 -19.43 -9.41 -0.52
C ARG A 93 -20.09 -8.45 0.48
N SER A 94 -19.69 -7.20 0.48
CA SER A 94 -20.20 -6.17 1.41
C SER A 94 -20.59 -4.90 0.67
N ARG A 95 -21.49 -4.12 1.25
CA ARG A 95 -21.72 -2.74 0.79
C ARG A 95 -20.54 -1.88 1.21
N PHE A 96 -20.15 -0.97 0.35
CA PHE A 96 -19.10 0.00 0.58
C PHE A 96 -19.39 1.30 -0.17
N ASP A 97 -18.93 2.42 0.36
CA ASP A 97 -19.06 3.75 -0.26
C ASP A 97 -17.72 4.24 -0.80
N LEU A 98 -16.61 3.82 -0.19
CA LEU A 98 -15.26 4.23 -0.57
C LEU A 98 -14.28 3.11 -0.28
N VAL A 99 -13.34 2.91 -1.21
CA VAL A 99 -12.20 2.02 -1.04
C VAL A 99 -10.93 2.87 -0.99
N LEU A 100 -10.23 2.82 0.13
CA LEU A 100 -8.94 3.48 0.33
C LEU A 100 -7.85 2.43 0.35
N VAL A 101 -6.82 2.62 -0.46
CA VAL A 101 -5.63 1.75 -0.52
C VAL A 101 -4.38 2.60 -0.49
N GLY A 102 -3.26 2.05 -0.03
CA GLY A 102 -1.97 2.70 -0.20
C GLY A 102 -1.62 2.88 -1.68
N GLN A 103 -0.88 3.93 -2.02
CA GLN A 103 -0.43 4.18 -3.39
C GLN A 103 0.31 2.98 -3.97
N GLN A 104 1.15 2.34 -3.17
CA GLN A 104 1.97 1.21 -3.59
C GLN A 104 2.49 0.42 -2.39
N GLY A 105 2.96 -0.80 -2.61
CA GLY A 105 3.72 -1.55 -1.62
C GLY A 105 5.17 -1.06 -1.60
N VAL A 106 5.70 -0.76 -0.40
CA VAL A 106 7.10 -0.35 -0.24
C VAL A 106 8.04 -1.47 -0.68
N GLY A 107 8.92 -1.16 -1.61
CA GLY A 107 9.91 -2.10 -2.15
C GLY A 107 9.48 -2.86 -3.40
N THR A 108 8.19 -2.99 -3.67
CA THR A 108 7.69 -3.48 -4.97
C THR A 108 7.33 -2.35 -5.92
N ASP A 109 6.85 -1.23 -5.37
CA ASP A 109 6.57 0.06 -6.02
C ASP A 109 5.76 -0.04 -7.33
N ASN A 110 4.90 -1.07 -7.45
CA ASN A 110 4.16 -1.36 -8.68
C ASN A 110 3.05 -0.33 -8.98
N SER A 111 2.44 0.27 -7.95
CA SER A 111 1.32 1.24 -8.06
C SER A 111 0.11 0.75 -8.90
N GLN A 112 -0.11 -0.56 -8.99
CA GLN A 112 -1.07 -1.17 -9.91
C GLN A 112 -2.35 -1.67 -9.26
N VAL A 113 -2.29 -2.13 -7.99
CA VAL A 113 -3.43 -2.80 -7.36
C VAL A 113 -4.65 -1.88 -7.26
N GLY A 114 -4.47 -0.62 -6.85
CA GLY A 114 -5.57 0.35 -6.75
C GLY A 114 -6.33 0.56 -8.06
N PRO A 115 -5.67 0.94 -9.17
CA PRO A 115 -6.30 1.08 -10.48
C PRO A 115 -6.97 -0.20 -10.99
N MET A 116 -6.29 -1.36 -10.86
CA MET A 116 -6.86 -2.66 -11.26
C MET A 116 -8.09 -3.02 -10.44
N LEU A 117 -8.07 -2.70 -9.14
CA LEU A 117 -9.21 -2.92 -8.26
C LEU A 117 -10.42 -2.09 -8.69
N ALA A 118 -10.21 -0.82 -9.04
CA ALA A 118 -11.26 0.07 -9.50
C ALA A 118 -11.90 -0.43 -10.80
N GLU A 119 -11.08 -0.81 -11.77
CA GLU A 119 -11.55 -1.40 -13.04
C GLU A 119 -12.34 -2.70 -12.80
N LEU A 120 -11.83 -3.59 -11.95
CA LEU A 120 -12.55 -4.81 -11.60
C LEU A 120 -13.86 -4.56 -10.86
N LEU A 121 -13.99 -3.49 -10.10
CA LEU A 121 -15.20 -3.09 -9.40
C LEU A 121 -16.17 -2.26 -10.25
N ASP A 122 -15.73 -1.83 -11.44
CA ASP A 122 -16.46 -0.93 -12.35
C ASP A 122 -16.83 0.41 -11.68
N ILE A 123 -15.85 1.02 -11.00
CA ILE A 123 -16.01 2.30 -10.29
C ILE A 123 -14.82 3.23 -10.59
N PRO A 124 -15.02 4.56 -10.50
CA PRO A 124 -13.95 5.52 -10.71
C PRO A 124 -12.82 5.38 -9.69
N HIS A 125 -11.61 5.86 -10.08
CA HIS A 125 -10.48 5.93 -9.17
C HIS A 125 -9.70 7.23 -9.30
N VAL A 126 -9.06 7.63 -8.20
CA VAL A 126 -8.09 8.73 -8.18
C VAL A 126 -6.83 8.26 -7.46
N ASN A 127 -5.69 8.35 -8.14
CA ASN A 127 -4.41 7.89 -7.63
C ASN A 127 -3.55 9.04 -7.09
N VAL A 128 -2.61 8.68 -6.18
CA VAL A 128 -1.57 9.58 -5.63
C VAL A 128 -2.18 10.78 -4.89
N VAL A 129 -3.22 10.50 -4.09
CA VAL A 129 -4.02 11.54 -3.43
C VAL A 129 -3.32 12.04 -2.17
N THR A 130 -3.15 13.36 -2.10
CA THR A 130 -2.55 14.08 -0.96
C THR A 130 -3.56 14.96 -0.20
N ARG A 131 -4.79 15.12 -0.71
CA ARG A 131 -5.92 15.76 -0.03
C ARG A 131 -7.22 15.20 -0.56
N LEU A 132 -8.16 14.89 0.33
CA LEU A 132 -9.46 14.31 0.00
C LEU A 132 -10.58 15.05 0.72
N GLU A 133 -11.62 15.41 -0.01
CA GLU A 133 -12.85 16.00 0.51
C GLU A 133 -14.05 15.19 0.00
N ILE A 134 -15.04 14.97 0.87
CA ILE A 134 -16.26 14.22 0.51
C ILE A 134 -17.49 15.07 0.81
N ALA A 135 -18.21 15.41 -0.24
CA ALA A 135 -19.46 16.18 -0.14
C ALA A 135 -20.46 15.74 -1.22
N ASN A 136 -21.74 15.76 -0.89
CA ASN A 136 -22.83 15.54 -1.85
C ASN A 136 -22.71 14.28 -2.71
N GLY A 137 -22.26 13.17 -2.12
CA GLY A 137 -22.08 11.90 -2.83
C GLY A 137 -20.90 11.86 -3.83
N LYS A 138 -19.98 12.82 -3.74
CA LYS A 138 -18.79 12.92 -4.57
C LYS A 138 -17.54 13.06 -3.72
N ILE A 139 -16.41 12.68 -4.31
CA ILE A 139 -15.10 13.03 -3.80
C ILE A 139 -14.51 14.17 -4.65
N ARG A 140 -13.73 15.03 -3.98
CA ARG A 140 -12.81 15.99 -4.59
C ARG A 140 -11.43 15.68 -4.05
N ALA A 141 -10.55 15.23 -4.91
CA ALA A 141 -9.22 14.76 -4.56
C ALA A 141 -8.15 15.62 -5.23
N HIS A 142 -7.14 16.01 -4.47
CA HIS A 142 -5.92 16.61 -4.99
C HIS A 142 -4.89 15.51 -5.15
N ARG A 143 -4.49 15.25 -6.37
CA ARG A 143 -3.49 14.23 -6.70
C ARG A 143 -2.18 14.87 -7.13
N GLN A 144 -1.09 14.28 -6.70
CA GLN A 144 0.24 14.72 -7.11
C GLN A 144 0.58 14.13 -8.49
N ILE A 145 1.00 15.00 -9.38
CA ILE A 145 1.56 14.64 -10.68
C ILE A 145 2.93 15.29 -10.84
N GLU A 146 3.66 14.98 -11.90
CA GLU A 146 4.95 15.59 -12.15
C GLU A 146 4.81 17.11 -12.36
N GLY A 147 5.48 17.89 -11.51
CA GLY A 147 5.50 19.35 -11.58
C GLY A 147 4.22 20.09 -11.17
N ALA A 148 3.14 19.36 -10.75
CA ALA A 148 1.87 20.00 -10.44
C ALA A 148 1.01 19.17 -9.46
N VAL A 149 -0.13 19.75 -9.08
CA VAL A 149 -1.22 19.08 -8.37
C VAL A 149 -2.48 19.21 -9.22
N GLU A 150 -3.09 18.08 -9.52
CA GLU A 150 -4.35 18.01 -10.24
C GLU A 150 -5.52 17.84 -9.27
N VAL A 151 -6.62 18.56 -9.50
CA VAL A 151 -7.85 18.42 -8.72
C VAL A 151 -8.86 17.65 -9.54
N VAL A 152 -9.29 16.50 -9.03
CA VAL A 152 -10.22 15.59 -9.69
C VAL A 152 -11.48 15.44 -8.85
N GLU A 153 -12.64 15.49 -9.50
CA GLU A 153 -13.93 15.17 -8.87
C GLU A 153 -14.54 13.93 -9.53
N CYS A 154 -15.03 12.99 -8.72
CA CYS A 154 -15.79 11.85 -9.20
C CYS A 154 -16.88 11.43 -8.20
N PRO A 155 -17.92 10.71 -8.67
CA PRO A 155 -18.96 10.19 -7.79
C PRO A 155 -18.44 9.07 -6.88
N LEU A 156 -19.15 8.83 -5.78
CA LEU A 156 -19.04 7.63 -4.98
C LEU A 156 -19.96 6.52 -5.56
N PRO A 157 -19.64 5.24 -5.43
CA PRO A 157 -18.41 4.71 -4.82
C PRO A 157 -17.17 4.93 -5.69
N ALA A 158 -16.00 5.00 -5.08
CA ALA A 158 -14.73 5.22 -5.77
C ALA A 158 -13.57 4.50 -5.08
N VAL A 159 -12.46 4.29 -5.80
CA VAL A 159 -11.17 3.86 -5.25
C VAL A 159 -10.24 5.06 -5.17
N VAL A 160 -9.58 5.26 -4.04
CA VAL A 160 -8.59 6.32 -3.84
C VAL A 160 -7.28 5.69 -3.37
N THR A 161 -6.17 6.03 -4.02
CA THR A 161 -4.86 5.62 -3.53
C THR A 161 -4.20 6.74 -2.74
N ALA A 162 -3.90 6.43 -1.47
CA ALA A 162 -3.33 7.38 -0.51
C ALA A 162 -1.83 7.56 -0.72
N GLN A 163 -1.39 8.79 -0.82
CA GLN A 163 0.01 9.18 -0.86
C GLN A 163 0.43 9.76 0.49
N LYS A 164 1.72 9.69 0.79
CA LYS A 164 2.32 10.42 1.92
C LYS A 164 1.98 11.91 1.82
N GLY A 165 1.54 12.49 2.94
CA GLY A 165 1.09 13.90 2.99
C GLY A 165 -0.42 14.08 2.93
N LEU A 166 -1.20 13.00 2.71
CA LEU A 166 -2.66 13.03 2.85
C LEU A 166 -3.07 13.34 4.30
N ASN A 167 -2.38 12.72 5.24
CA ASN A 167 -2.56 12.91 6.68
C ASN A 167 -1.32 12.42 7.44
N GLU A 168 -1.36 12.54 8.78
CA GLU A 168 -0.40 11.90 9.68
C GLU A 168 -1.12 10.77 10.43
N PRO A 169 -0.69 9.50 10.24
CA PRO A 169 -1.27 8.37 10.92
C PRO A 169 -1.14 8.46 12.44
N ARG A 170 -2.22 8.13 13.14
CA ARG A 170 -2.25 8.07 14.62
C ARG A 170 -1.49 6.86 15.14
N TYR A 171 -1.14 6.90 16.42
CA TYR A 171 -0.64 5.74 17.15
C TYR A 171 -1.75 5.00 17.88
N ALA A 172 -1.60 3.68 18.00
CA ALA A 172 -2.54 2.87 18.76
C ALA A 172 -2.45 3.18 20.26
N SER A 173 -3.58 3.42 20.90
CA SER A 173 -3.66 3.56 22.36
C SER A 173 -3.65 2.18 23.05
N LEU A 174 -3.27 2.11 24.31
CA LEU A 174 -3.35 0.87 25.10
C LEU A 174 -4.78 0.28 25.10
N LYS A 175 -5.79 1.14 25.20
CA LYS A 175 -7.21 0.74 25.13
C LYS A 175 -7.53 0.14 23.75
N GLY A 176 -7.02 0.75 22.67
CA GLY A 176 -7.17 0.25 21.31
C GLY A 176 -6.53 -1.12 21.11
N ILE A 177 -5.31 -1.33 21.61
CA ILE A 177 -4.60 -2.62 21.55
C ILE A 177 -5.40 -3.72 22.29
N MET A 178 -5.93 -3.42 23.46
CA MET A 178 -6.76 -4.37 24.20
C MET A 178 -8.08 -4.69 23.48
N ALA A 179 -8.73 -3.67 22.92
CA ALA A 179 -9.98 -3.83 22.18
C ALA A 179 -9.79 -4.63 20.88
N ALA A 180 -8.66 -4.45 20.19
CA ALA A 180 -8.33 -5.15 18.94
C ALA A 180 -8.38 -6.69 19.08
N LYS A 181 -8.05 -7.23 20.26
CA LYS A 181 -8.10 -8.68 20.52
C LYS A 181 -9.51 -9.27 20.38
N LYS A 182 -10.54 -8.45 20.66
CA LYS A 182 -11.96 -8.86 20.62
C LYS A 182 -12.66 -8.49 19.32
N LYS A 183 -12.08 -7.62 18.48
CA LYS A 183 -12.66 -7.22 17.20
C LYS A 183 -12.66 -8.38 16.20
N PRO A 184 -13.69 -8.49 15.34
CA PRO A 184 -13.79 -9.56 14.38
C PRO A 184 -12.65 -9.50 13.35
N LEU A 185 -12.07 -10.69 13.09
CA LEU A 185 -11.14 -10.95 12.01
C LEU A 185 -11.66 -12.17 11.26
N GLU A 186 -12.28 -11.90 10.11
CA GLU A 186 -12.80 -12.93 9.20
C GLU A 186 -11.66 -13.44 8.32
N ARG A 187 -11.67 -14.76 8.03
CA ARG A 187 -10.76 -15.38 7.07
C ARG A 187 -11.55 -15.87 5.89
N LEU A 188 -11.06 -15.56 4.69
CA LEU A 188 -11.67 -16.01 3.44
C LEU A 188 -10.62 -16.73 2.60
N GLY A 189 -10.96 -17.95 2.17
CA GLY A 189 -10.19 -18.72 1.21
C GLY A 189 -10.71 -18.56 -0.22
N LEU A 190 -10.11 -19.27 -1.15
CA LEU A 190 -10.44 -19.21 -2.57
C LEU A 190 -11.92 -19.52 -2.84
N GLN A 191 -12.46 -20.54 -2.16
CA GLN A 191 -13.86 -20.96 -2.32
C GLN A 191 -14.84 -19.88 -1.84
N ASP A 192 -14.53 -19.22 -0.72
CA ASP A 192 -15.34 -18.12 -0.19
C ASP A 192 -15.42 -16.94 -1.14
N LEU A 193 -14.36 -16.73 -1.92
CA LEU A 193 -14.24 -15.66 -2.92
C LEU A 193 -14.92 -16.02 -4.25
N GLY A 194 -15.27 -17.30 -4.48
CA GLY A 194 -15.83 -17.77 -5.75
C GLY A 194 -14.88 -17.60 -6.92
N LEU A 195 -13.57 -17.66 -6.68
CA LEU A 195 -12.54 -17.52 -7.71
C LEU A 195 -12.00 -18.88 -8.14
N ASP A 196 -11.59 -18.96 -9.42
CA ASP A 196 -10.84 -20.10 -9.92
C ASP A 196 -9.35 -19.95 -9.56
N ALA A 197 -8.71 -21.08 -9.22
CA ALA A 197 -7.27 -21.09 -8.93
C ALA A 197 -6.41 -20.65 -10.11
N THR A 198 -6.92 -20.72 -11.34
CA THR A 198 -6.24 -20.25 -12.56
C THR A 198 -6.27 -18.72 -12.72
N ASP A 199 -7.08 -18.02 -11.93
CA ASP A 199 -7.21 -16.56 -11.98
C ASP A 199 -6.28 -15.83 -11.00
N VAL A 200 -5.70 -16.55 -10.04
CA VAL A 200 -4.93 -16.01 -8.92
C VAL A 200 -3.67 -16.85 -8.67
N GLY A 201 -2.90 -16.46 -7.67
CA GLY A 201 -1.70 -17.19 -7.28
C GLY A 201 -0.67 -17.30 -8.40
N VAL A 202 0.22 -18.26 -8.26
CA VAL A 202 1.24 -18.55 -9.28
C VAL A 202 0.63 -18.94 -10.62
N ALA A 203 -0.52 -19.63 -10.62
CA ALA A 203 -1.17 -20.09 -11.85
C ALA A 203 -1.77 -18.94 -12.67
N GLY A 204 -2.39 -17.95 -11.99
CA GLY A 204 -2.98 -16.77 -12.62
C GLY A 204 -2.02 -15.61 -12.87
N ALA A 205 -0.80 -15.66 -12.32
CA ALA A 205 0.15 -14.57 -12.42
C ALA A 205 0.65 -14.34 -13.85
N ARG A 206 0.57 -13.10 -14.31
CA ARG A 206 1.07 -12.61 -15.60
C ARG A 206 2.52 -12.13 -15.53
N ASN A 207 3.01 -11.85 -14.31
CA ASN A 207 4.36 -11.42 -14.02
C ASN A 207 5.02 -12.38 -13.04
N ARG A 208 6.32 -12.63 -13.23
CA ARG A 208 7.13 -13.48 -12.33
C ARG A 208 8.50 -12.87 -12.12
N TRP A 209 8.95 -12.90 -10.89
CA TRP A 209 10.35 -12.63 -10.58
C TRP A 209 11.21 -13.77 -11.14
N THR A 210 12.11 -13.43 -12.06
CA THR A 210 13.03 -14.42 -12.64
C THR A 210 14.33 -14.52 -11.85
N ARG A 211 14.76 -13.39 -11.27
CA ARG A 211 15.99 -13.29 -10.46
C ARG A 211 15.96 -12.05 -9.58
N LEU A 212 16.47 -12.17 -8.37
CA LEU A 212 16.75 -11.08 -7.45
C LEU A 212 18.25 -11.01 -7.22
N GLU A 213 18.79 -9.80 -7.23
CA GLU A 213 20.19 -9.51 -6.92
C GLU A 213 20.27 -8.31 -6.00
N LEU A 214 21.26 -8.31 -5.14
CA LEU A 214 21.58 -7.11 -4.39
C LEU A 214 22.23 -6.10 -5.35
N PRO A 215 21.94 -4.80 -5.19
CA PRO A 215 22.64 -3.79 -5.96
C PRO A 215 24.15 -3.89 -5.69
N PRO A 216 24.99 -3.52 -6.67
CA PRO A 216 26.44 -3.51 -6.46
C PRO A 216 26.77 -2.59 -5.27
N ALA A 217 27.80 -2.99 -4.51
CA ALA A 217 28.27 -2.18 -3.40
C ALA A 217 28.63 -0.76 -3.90
N ARG A 218 28.13 0.24 -3.21
CA ARG A 218 28.53 1.63 -3.52
C ARG A 218 30.00 1.78 -3.25
N GLN A 219 30.70 2.43 -4.15
CA GLN A 219 32.08 2.85 -3.89
C GLN A 219 32.09 3.85 -2.71
N ALA A 220 33.19 3.85 -1.97
CA ALA A 220 33.37 4.83 -0.91
C ALA A 220 33.28 6.25 -1.49
N GLY A 221 32.54 7.12 -0.80
CA GLY A 221 32.48 8.52 -1.20
C GLY A 221 33.86 9.19 -1.08
N LYS A 222 34.08 10.18 -1.92
CA LYS A 222 35.28 11.05 -1.80
C LYS A 222 35.00 12.12 -0.74
N ILE A 223 35.85 12.15 0.27
CA ILE A 223 35.85 13.27 1.23
C ILE A 223 36.73 14.36 0.63
N LEU A 224 36.20 15.57 0.58
CA LEU A 224 36.95 16.74 0.11
C LEU A 224 37.49 17.46 1.34
N ASP A 225 38.80 17.47 1.44
CA ASP A 225 39.53 18.20 2.49
C ASP A 225 39.76 19.66 2.07
N GLY A 226 40.02 20.52 3.02
CA GLY A 226 40.33 21.93 2.80
C GLY A 226 39.32 22.90 3.40
N GLU A 227 39.55 24.18 3.24
CA GLU A 227 38.64 25.22 3.67
C GLU A 227 37.32 25.20 2.87
N PRO A 228 36.19 25.69 3.43
CA PRO A 228 34.87 25.61 2.79
C PRO A 228 34.82 26.14 1.34
N GLU A 229 35.58 27.19 1.07
CA GLU A 229 35.63 27.79 -0.27
C GLU A 229 36.29 26.86 -1.30
N GLU A 230 37.43 26.25 -0.92
CA GLU A 230 38.17 25.31 -1.78
C GLU A 230 37.39 24.00 -2.01
N SER A 231 36.91 23.44 -0.92
CA SER A 231 36.14 22.19 -0.98
C SER A 231 34.82 22.34 -1.78
N THR A 232 34.15 23.50 -1.67
CA THR A 232 32.95 23.81 -2.46
C THR A 232 33.29 23.98 -3.94
N ALA A 233 34.36 24.66 -4.29
CA ALA A 233 34.80 24.82 -5.67
C ALA A 233 35.12 23.46 -6.32
N GLU A 234 35.84 22.61 -5.60
CA GLU A 234 36.18 21.26 -6.05
C GLU A 234 34.92 20.38 -6.17
N LEU A 235 33.94 20.46 -5.24
CA LEU A 235 32.68 19.76 -5.33
C LEU A 235 31.92 20.15 -6.61
N VAL A 236 31.79 21.44 -6.89
CA VAL A 236 31.13 21.93 -8.11
C VAL A 236 31.84 21.40 -9.37
N ARG A 237 33.18 21.44 -9.37
CA ARG A 237 33.95 20.87 -10.48
C ARG A 237 33.67 19.39 -10.70
N LEU A 238 33.68 18.58 -9.63
CA LEU A 238 33.42 17.13 -9.69
C LEU A 238 32.00 16.84 -10.16
N LEU A 239 31.00 17.59 -9.69
CA LEU A 239 29.60 17.43 -10.11
C LEU A 239 29.41 17.79 -11.60
N ARG A 240 30.11 18.81 -12.09
CA ARG A 240 30.05 19.24 -13.48
C ARG A 240 30.83 18.34 -14.42
N ASP A 241 32.10 18.12 -14.14
CA ASP A 241 33.05 17.53 -15.10
C ASP A 241 33.06 16.00 -15.06
N GLU A 242 32.91 15.41 -13.83
CA GLU A 242 32.98 13.97 -13.62
C GLU A 242 31.56 13.34 -13.55
N ALA A 243 30.72 13.82 -12.66
CA ALA A 243 29.38 13.27 -12.48
C ALA A 243 28.37 13.73 -13.54
N LYS A 244 28.60 14.91 -14.16
CA LYS A 244 27.75 15.52 -15.22
C LYS A 244 26.28 15.66 -14.80
N VAL A 245 26.05 16.09 -13.56
CA VAL A 245 24.70 16.25 -12.97
C VAL A 245 24.30 17.71 -12.81
N ILE A 246 25.23 18.65 -13.06
CA ILE A 246 24.99 20.09 -13.12
C ILE A 246 25.68 20.70 -14.32
#